data_ef5c6357d18d546e39ca775243d94205
#
_entry.id   ef5c6357d18d546e39ca775243d94205
#
_cell.length_a   1.000
_cell.length_b   1.000
_cell.length_c   1.000
_cell.angle_alpha   90.00
_cell.angle_beta   90.00
_cell.angle_gamma   90.00
#
_symmetry.space_group_name_H-M   'P 1'
#
loop_
_entity.id
_entity.type
_entity.pdbx_description
1 polymer ?
#
loop_
_entity_poly.entity_id
_entity_poly.type
_entity_poly.pdbx_seq_one_letter_code
_entity_poly.pdbx_strand_id
1 'polypeptide(L)'
;MKILFIFIYFSLINLLFSYDFEVEILSAGDERDTNIFKYSDTITYRHFNNTTNWKDNLGDWGKLQCAGNHTIIKNQGTILKNYCKGTNKDGDIFWLMMDRKSNDFDSGIGKIVYEKGTGKFEKYDGVQCVYAITFLPERDGSFIKSKCKFKDK
;
A
#
# COMPACT_ATOMS: atom_id res chain seq x y z
N MET A 1 -39.60 -5.12 -21.51
CA MET A 1 -38.81 -3.88 -21.65
C MET A 1 -38.19 -3.36 -20.34
N LYS A 2 -38.76 -3.59 -19.15
CA LYS A 2 -38.18 -3.13 -17.84
C LYS A 2 -36.92 -3.90 -17.39
N ILE A 3 -36.77 -5.16 -17.76
CA ILE A 3 -35.64 -6.01 -17.36
C ILE A 3 -34.35 -5.59 -18.09
N LEU A 4 -34.43 -5.14 -19.33
CA LEU A 4 -33.30 -4.69 -20.13
C LEU A 4 -32.62 -3.43 -19.53
N PHE A 5 -33.39 -2.52 -18.94
CA PHE A 5 -32.87 -1.31 -18.30
C PHE A 5 -32.10 -1.58 -17.01
N ILE A 6 -32.47 -2.62 -16.24
CA ILE A 6 -31.80 -3.00 -15.01
C ILE A 6 -30.41 -3.60 -15.33
N PHE A 7 -30.29 -4.39 -16.39
CA PHE A 7 -28.99 -4.96 -16.81
C PHE A 7 -28.00 -3.89 -17.32
N ILE A 8 -28.50 -2.88 -18.04
CA ILE A 8 -27.66 -1.77 -18.51
C ILE A 8 -27.18 -0.90 -17.33
N TYR A 9 -28.02 -0.69 -16.32
CA TYR A 9 -27.66 0.08 -15.14
C TYR A 9 -26.61 -0.65 -14.29
N PHE A 10 -26.67 -1.97 -14.14
CA PHE A 10 -25.70 -2.79 -13.43
C PHE A 10 -24.33 -2.85 -14.15
N SER A 11 -24.31 -2.87 -15.49
CA SER A 11 -23.07 -2.84 -16.26
C SER A 11 -22.39 -1.48 -16.24
N LEU A 12 -23.14 -0.38 -16.15
CA LEU A 12 -22.60 0.98 -16.03
C LEU A 12 -21.95 1.23 -14.65
N ILE A 13 -22.47 0.65 -13.58
CA ILE A 13 -21.89 0.78 -12.24
C ILE A 13 -20.52 0.10 -12.16
N ASN A 14 -20.31 -1.01 -12.84
CA ASN A 14 -19.00 -1.70 -12.86
C ASN A 14 -17.91 -0.94 -13.63
N LEU A 15 -18.27 -0.06 -14.55
CA LEU A 15 -17.32 0.79 -15.29
C LEU A 15 -16.78 1.95 -14.44
N LEU A 16 -17.47 2.36 -13.37
CA LEU A 16 -17.08 3.47 -12.52
C LEU A 16 -15.99 3.12 -11.49
N PHE A 17 -15.69 1.83 -11.29
CA PHE A 17 -14.70 1.33 -10.34
C PHE A 17 -13.61 0.47 -10.99
N SER A 18 -13.30 0.71 -12.25
CA SER A 18 -12.21 0.00 -12.93
C SER A 18 -10.88 0.46 -12.37
N TYR A 19 -10.11 -0.47 -11.78
CA TYR A 19 -8.71 -0.29 -11.47
C TYR A 19 -7.86 -0.86 -12.60
N ASP A 20 -6.75 -0.19 -12.92
CA ASP A 20 -5.90 -0.58 -14.04
C ASP A 20 -4.98 -1.75 -13.69
N PHE A 21 -4.55 -1.84 -12.42
CA PHE A 21 -3.72 -2.95 -11.94
C PHE A 21 -3.81 -3.12 -10.43
N GLU A 22 -3.39 -4.31 -9.97
CA GLU A 22 -3.32 -4.66 -8.55
C GLU A 22 -1.87 -5.00 -8.17
N VAL A 23 -1.47 -4.63 -6.95
CA VAL A 23 -0.16 -4.98 -6.38
C VAL A 23 -0.36 -5.68 -5.04
N GLU A 24 0.36 -6.78 -4.85
CA GLU A 24 0.43 -7.50 -3.59
C GLU A 24 1.84 -7.34 -3.01
N ILE A 25 1.92 -7.01 -1.73
CA ILE A 25 3.16 -6.87 -0.98
C ILE A 25 3.09 -7.84 0.19
N LEU A 26 4.08 -8.71 0.29
CA LEU A 26 4.22 -9.67 1.37
C LEU A 26 5.48 -9.35 2.18
N SER A 27 5.29 -8.99 3.43
CA SER A 27 6.34 -8.89 4.43
C SER A 27 6.29 -10.12 5.33
N ALA A 28 7.39 -10.85 5.44
CA ALA A 28 7.54 -12.00 6.32
C ALA A 28 8.86 -11.91 7.08
N GLY A 29 8.82 -12.26 8.37
CA GLY A 29 9.98 -12.37 9.24
C GLY A 29 10.45 -11.07 9.89
N ASP A 30 11.53 -11.20 10.67
CA ASP A 30 12.11 -10.18 11.55
C ASP A 30 12.96 -9.10 10.82
N GLU A 31 12.83 -8.94 9.52
CA GLU A 31 13.60 -7.93 8.75
C GLU A 31 13.17 -6.48 9.06
N ARG A 32 12.65 -6.24 10.26
CA ARG A 32 12.23 -4.91 10.72
C ARG A 32 13.23 -4.38 11.73
N ASP A 33 14.07 -3.49 11.31
CA ASP A 33 14.75 -2.61 12.27
C ASP A 33 13.70 -1.61 12.78
N THR A 34 13.40 -1.67 14.09
CA THR A 34 12.35 -0.87 14.70
C THR A 34 12.87 -0.16 15.95
N ASN A 35 12.97 1.17 15.86
CA ASN A 35 13.20 2.02 17.00
C ASN A 35 11.88 2.49 17.60
N ILE A 36 11.66 2.22 18.89
CA ILE A 36 10.45 2.58 19.61
C ILE A 36 10.75 3.71 20.58
N PHE A 37 10.04 4.82 20.46
CA PHE A 37 10.08 5.95 21.38
C PHE A 37 8.71 6.16 22.01
N LYS A 38 8.60 5.89 23.32
CA LYS A 38 7.40 6.20 24.10
C LYS A 38 7.45 7.66 24.51
N TYR A 39 6.68 8.48 23.81
CA TYR A 39 6.57 9.91 24.11
C TYR A 39 5.76 10.17 25.40
N SER A 40 4.70 9.38 25.61
CA SER A 40 3.85 9.43 26.80
C SER A 40 3.15 8.08 27.02
N ASP A 41 2.33 7.95 28.05
CA ASP A 41 1.52 6.74 28.30
C ASP A 41 0.46 6.51 27.22
N THR A 42 0.21 7.50 26.38
CA THR A 42 -0.81 7.45 25.32
C THR A 42 -0.25 7.50 23.92
N ILE A 43 1.01 7.91 23.73
CA ILE A 43 1.62 8.12 22.41
C ILE A 43 2.92 7.36 22.31
N THR A 44 3.01 6.50 21.30
CA THR A 44 4.22 5.75 20.94
C THR A 44 4.59 6.03 19.49
N TYR A 45 5.85 6.39 19.26
CA TYR A 45 6.44 6.47 17.92
C TYR A 45 7.24 5.20 17.64
N ARG A 46 7.10 4.68 16.44
CA ARG A 46 7.92 3.61 15.91
C ARG A 46 8.53 4.09 14.60
N HIS A 47 9.85 4.13 14.55
CA HIS A 47 10.56 4.23 13.28
C HIS A 47 10.92 2.83 12.83
N PHE A 48 10.72 2.51 11.57
CA PHE A 48 11.04 1.20 11.03
C PHE A 48 11.66 1.30 9.64
N ASN A 49 12.47 0.30 9.37
CA ASN A 49 13.07 0.02 8.08
C ASN A 49 12.74 -1.42 7.74
N ASN A 50 12.27 -1.70 6.57
CA ASN A 50 12.01 -3.08 6.17
C ASN A 50 12.23 -3.30 4.67
N THR A 51 12.57 -4.54 4.33
CA THR A 51 12.60 -5.02 2.96
C THR A 51 11.52 -6.07 2.79
N THR A 52 10.73 -5.96 1.74
CA THR A 52 9.62 -6.86 1.45
C THR A 52 9.65 -7.29 -0.01
N ASN A 53 8.85 -8.29 -0.36
CA ASN A 53 8.64 -8.68 -1.74
C ASN A 53 7.29 -8.15 -2.23
N TRP A 54 7.22 -7.81 -3.50
CA TRP A 54 6.01 -7.37 -4.16
C TRP A 54 5.83 -8.09 -5.49
N LYS A 55 4.59 -8.21 -5.95
CA LYS A 55 4.20 -8.62 -7.30
C LYS A 55 2.97 -7.85 -7.73
N ASP A 56 2.77 -7.74 -9.03
CA ASP A 56 1.55 -7.19 -9.61
C ASP A 56 0.82 -8.21 -10.51
N ASN A 57 -0.38 -7.86 -10.93
CA ASN A 57 -1.17 -8.66 -11.86
C ASN A 57 -0.80 -8.42 -13.33
N LEU A 58 0.18 -7.56 -13.61
CA LEU A 58 0.74 -7.33 -14.94
C LEU A 58 1.96 -8.26 -15.23
N GLY A 59 2.33 -9.11 -14.26
CA GLY A 59 3.40 -10.09 -14.37
C GLY A 59 4.77 -9.60 -13.92
N ASP A 60 4.82 -8.50 -13.19
CA ASP A 60 6.05 -7.99 -12.61
C ASP A 60 6.16 -8.30 -11.11
N TRP A 61 7.39 -8.33 -10.62
CA TRP A 61 7.69 -8.62 -9.22
C TRP A 61 9.09 -8.14 -8.84
N GLY A 62 9.35 -8.04 -7.54
CA GLY A 62 10.65 -7.62 -7.06
C GLY A 62 10.71 -7.36 -5.57
N LYS A 63 11.67 -6.51 -5.18
CA LYS A 63 11.88 -6.08 -3.79
C LYS A 63 11.38 -4.67 -3.58
N LEU A 64 10.86 -4.41 -2.38
CA LEU A 64 10.41 -3.11 -1.90
C LEU A 64 11.11 -2.81 -0.58
N GLN A 65 11.94 -1.77 -0.56
CA GLN A 65 12.58 -1.25 0.66
C GLN A 65 11.81 -0.04 1.14
N CYS A 66 11.36 -0.06 2.38
CA CYS A 66 10.57 1.01 2.98
C CYS A 66 11.19 1.50 4.27
N ALA A 67 11.14 2.80 4.48
CA ALA A 67 11.42 3.45 5.75
C ALA A 67 10.27 4.36 6.14
N GLY A 68 9.91 4.39 7.41
CA GLY A 68 8.79 5.20 7.83
C GLY A 68 8.56 5.31 9.32
N ASN A 69 7.53 6.05 9.65
CA ASN A 69 7.11 6.29 11.00
C ASN A 69 5.68 5.81 11.23
N HIS A 70 5.48 5.20 12.38
CA HIS A 70 4.20 4.74 12.85
C HIS A 70 3.90 5.36 14.21
N THR A 71 2.95 6.28 14.26
CA THR A 71 2.46 6.89 15.50
C THR A 71 1.26 6.11 15.98
N ILE A 72 1.33 5.59 17.19
CA ILE A 72 0.26 4.85 17.86
C ILE A 72 -0.30 5.75 18.96
N ILE A 73 -1.59 6.01 18.91
CA ILE A 73 -2.30 6.83 19.90
C ILE A 73 -3.31 5.93 20.60
N LYS A 74 -3.10 5.69 21.88
CA LYS A 74 -3.94 4.79 22.70
C LYS A 74 -5.41 5.18 22.59
N ASN A 75 -6.27 4.23 22.28
CA ASN A 75 -7.71 4.39 22.12
C ASN A 75 -8.14 5.31 20.94
N GLN A 76 -7.21 5.78 20.11
CA GLN A 76 -7.53 6.63 18.96
C GLN A 76 -7.05 6.04 17.63
N GLY A 77 -6.19 5.01 17.69
CA GLY A 77 -5.71 4.32 16.51
C GLY A 77 -4.27 4.68 16.13
N THR A 78 -3.99 4.78 14.85
CA THR A 78 -2.63 4.80 14.33
C THR A 78 -2.51 5.66 13.08
N ILE A 79 -1.36 6.32 12.94
CA ILE A 79 -0.96 7.08 11.76
C ILE A 79 0.36 6.49 11.26
N LEU A 80 0.36 6.07 10.01
CA LEU A 80 1.53 5.49 9.36
C LEU A 80 1.90 6.33 8.13
N LYS A 81 3.19 6.60 7.96
CA LYS A 81 3.73 7.22 6.75
C LYS A 81 5.06 6.57 6.39
N ASN A 82 5.13 6.02 5.18
CA ASN A 82 6.29 5.31 4.66
C ASN A 82 6.73 5.89 3.33
N TYR A 83 8.03 5.85 3.08
CA TYR A 83 8.64 6.07 1.78
C TYR A 83 9.33 4.78 1.35
N CYS A 84 9.05 4.35 0.13
CA CYS A 84 9.51 3.09 -0.38
C CYS A 84 10.22 3.25 -1.72
N LYS A 85 11.25 2.43 -1.92
CA LYS A 85 11.92 2.21 -3.20
C LYS A 85 11.69 0.78 -3.63
N GLY A 86 11.01 0.58 -4.75
CA GLY A 86 10.84 -0.72 -5.37
C GLY A 86 11.86 -0.94 -6.48
N THR A 87 12.31 -2.19 -6.62
CA THR A 87 13.14 -2.63 -7.75
C THR A 87 12.53 -3.91 -8.28
N ASN A 88 12.31 -4.00 -9.59
CA ASN A 88 11.77 -5.20 -10.20
C ASN A 88 12.87 -6.19 -10.62
N LYS A 89 12.46 -7.32 -11.20
CA LYS A 89 13.34 -8.37 -11.71
C LYS A 89 14.30 -7.91 -12.82
N ASP A 90 13.97 -6.84 -13.55
CA ASP A 90 14.74 -6.30 -14.67
C ASP A 90 15.66 -5.13 -14.25
N GLY A 91 15.60 -4.70 -12.97
CA GLY A 91 16.39 -3.61 -12.42
C GLY A 91 15.74 -2.22 -12.54
N ASP A 92 14.54 -2.12 -13.11
CA ASP A 92 13.79 -0.86 -13.12
C ASP A 92 13.35 -0.50 -11.70
N ILE A 93 13.30 0.80 -11.41
CA ILE A 93 13.09 1.32 -10.06
C ILE A 93 11.83 2.20 -10.06
N PHE A 94 11.09 2.13 -8.96
CA PHE A 94 10.04 3.09 -8.64
C PHE A 94 10.15 3.58 -7.20
N TRP A 95 9.62 4.78 -6.94
CA TRP A 95 9.50 5.37 -5.61
C TRP A 95 8.03 5.64 -5.33
N LEU A 96 7.62 5.34 -4.13
CA LEU A 96 6.25 5.57 -3.69
C LEU A 96 6.20 6.00 -2.23
N MET A 97 5.15 6.73 -1.90
CA MET A 97 4.76 7.04 -0.53
C MET A 97 3.50 6.27 -0.18
N MET A 98 3.47 5.73 1.04
CA MET A 98 2.29 5.10 1.62
C MET A 98 1.86 5.86 2.86
N ASP A 99 0.57 6.13 2.99
CA ASP A 99 -0.02 6.67 4.20
C ASP A 99 -1.24 5.86 4.66
N ARG A 100 -1.48 5.87 5.96
CA ARG A 100 -2.66 5.28 6.57
C ARG A 100 -2.99 5.97 7.88
N LYS A 101 -4.27 6.29 8.06
CA LYS A 101 -4.86 6.62 9.36
C LYS A 101 -5.97 5.60 9.63
N SER A 102 -5.88 4.90 10.75
CA SER A 102 -6.84 3.83 11.09
C SER A 102 -7.10 3.81 12.59
N ASN A 103 -8.33 3.52 12.96
CA ASN A 103 -8.69 3.25 14.36
C ASN A 103 -8.27 1.85 14.79
N ASP A 104 -8.06 0.95 13.83
CA ASP A 104 -7.55 -0.39 14.04
C ASP A 104 -6.05 -0.41 13.79
N PHE A 105 -5.31 -1.05 14.70
CA PHE A 105 -3.87 -1.18 14.62
C PHE A 105 -3.45 -2.37 13.75
N ASP A 106 -4.23 -3.46 13.74
CA ASP A 106 -3.88 -4.72 13.08
C ASP A 106 -4.32 -4.79 11.63
N SER A 107 -5.26 -3.93 11.24
CA SER A 107 -5.75 -3.85 9.88
C SER A 107 -6.08 -2.40 9.49
N GLY A 108 -6.31 -2.16 8.21
CA GLY A 108 -6.79 -0.87 7.75
C GLY A 108 -6.59 -0.61 6.28
N ILE A 109 -7.17 0.50 5.87
CA ILE A 109 -7.11 1.02 4.50
C ILE A 109 -6.22 2.25 4.48
N GLY A 110 -5.36 2.35 3.48
CA GLY A 110 -4.49 3.49 3.25
C GLY A 110 -4.36 3.83 1.77
N LYS A 111 -3.46 4.76 1.48
CA LYS A 111 -3.18 5.24 0.13
C LYS A 111 -1.72 5.00 -0.22
N ILE A 112 -1.47 4.71 -1.50
CA ILE A 112 -0.16 4.70 -2.11
C ILE A 112 -0.16 5.76 -3.20
N VAL A 113 0.93 6.53 -3.29
CA VAL A 113 1.20 7.45 -4.39
C VAL A 113 2.56 7.11 -4.95
N TYR A 114 2.62 6.77 -6.23
CA TYR A 114 3.88 6.64 -6.96
C TYR A 114 4.39 8.03 -7.29
N GLU A 115 5.62 8.33 -6.89
CA GLU A 115 6.21 9.66 -7.04
C GLU A 115 7.05 9.77 -8.32
N LYS A 116 7.70 8.69 -8.71
CA LYS A 116 8.51 8.58 -9.94
C LYS A 116 8.92 7.14 -10.22
N GLY A 117 9.43 6.89 -11.41
CA GLY A 117 9.99 5.60 -11.80
C GLY A 117 11.04 5.71 -12.89
N THR A 118 11.70 4.60 -13.18
CA THR A 118 12.61 4.43 -14.33
C THR A 118 12.08 3.33 -15.24
N GLY A 119 12.53 3.30 -16.50
CA GLY A 119 12.14 2.27 -17.44
C GLY A 119 10.63 2.13 -17.57
N LYS A 120 10.09 0.93 -17.37
CA LYS A 120 8.64 0.69 -17.47
C LYS A 120 7.80 1.42 -16.41
N PHE A 121 8.41 1.89 -15.33
CA PHE A 121 7.73 2.61 -14.26
C PHE A 121 7.68 4.12 -14.45
N GLU A 122 8.27 4.68 -15.51
CA GLU A 122 8.17 6.13 -15.82
C GLU A 122 6.72 6.59 -15.96
N LYS A 123 5.85 5.72 -16.50
CA LYS A 123 4.41 5.99 -16.63
C LYS A 123 3.63 5.97 -15.30
N TYR A 124 4.28 5.58 -14.17
CA TYR A 124 3.63 5.46 -12.87
C TYR A 124 3.64 6.77 -12.07
N ASP A 125 4.31 7.81 -12.57
CA ASP A 125 4.35 9.12 -11.90
C ASP A 125 2.94 9.65 -11.60
N GLY A 126 2.67 9.88 -10.32
CA GLY A 126 1.39 10.34 -9.80
C GLY A 126 0.26 9.31 -9.80
N VAL A 127 0.54 8.03 -10.12
CA VAL A 127 -0.43 6.93 -9.96
C VAL A 127 -0.83 6.82 -8.49
N GLN A 128 -2.13 6.69 -8.25
CA GLN A 128 -2.69 6.54 -6.92
C GLN A 128 -3.32 5.15 -6.76
N CYS A 129 -3.08 4.56 -5.60
CA CYS A 129 -3.69 3.29 -5.21
C CYS A 129 -4.37 3.42 -3.85
N VAL A 130 -5.41 2.63 -3.67
CA VAL A 130 -5.96 2.32 -2.35
C VAL A 130 -5.44 0.94 -1.95
N TYR A 131 -4.93 0.79 -0.74
CA TYR A 131 -4.48 -0.49 -0.23
C TYR A 131 -5.19 -0.89 1.06
N ALA A 132 -5.34 -2.19 1.24
CA ALA A 132 -5.69 -2.81 2.51
C ALA A 132 -4.48 -3.55 3.06
N ILE A 133 -4.26 -3.46 4.36
CA ILE A 133 -3.22 -4.19 5.09
C ILE A 133 -3.82 -5.03 6.19
N THR A 134 -3.28 -6.22 6.38
CA THR A 134 -3.53 -7.08 7.53
C THR A 134 -2.18 -7.57 8.05
N PHE A 135 -1.96 -7.44 9.36
CA PHE A 135 -0.79 -7.99 10.01
C PHE A 135 -1.04 -9.44 10.41
N LEU A 136 0.00 -10.26 10.33
CA LEU A 136 -0.01 -11.62 10.86
C LEU A 136 -0.09 -11.59 12.40
N PRO A 137 -0.57 -12.68 13.04
CA PRO A 137 -0.47 -12.83 14.48
C PRO A 137 0.96 -12.52 14.93
N GLU A 138 1.11 -11.93 16.14
CA GLU A 138 2.40 -11.54 16.72
C GLU A 138 3.17 -10.47 15.91
N ARG A 139 2.61 -10.01 14.77
CA ARG A 139 3.15 -8.97 13.88
C ARG A 139 4.51 -9.27 13.28
N ASP A 140 4.80 -10.53 13.09
CA ASP A 140 6.00 -11.02 12.40
C ASP A 140 5.91 -10.89 10.87
N GLY A 141 4.79 -10.39 10.36
CA GLY A 141 4.59 -10.12 8.94
C GLY A 141 3.33 -9.33 8.65
N SER A 142 3.15 -8.97 7.39
CA SER A 142 1.94 -8.31 6.90
C SER A 142 1.68 -8.67 5.45
N PHE A 143 0.40 -8.67 5.11
CA PHE A 143 -0.08 -8.80 3.75
C PHE A 143 -0.76 -7.51 3.33
N ILE A 144 -0.34 -6.95 2.19
CA ILE A 144 -0.92 -5.75 1.61
C ILE A 144 -1.42 -6.10 0.20
N LYS A 145 -2.66 -5.73 -0.07
CA LYS A 145 -3.24 -5.76 -1.40
C LYS A 145 -3.67 -4.36 -1.79
N SER A 146 -3.23 -3.89 -2.95
CA SER A 146 -3.57 -2.55 -3.44
C SER A 146 -4.21 -2.60 -4.83
N LYS A 147 -5.08 -1.63 -5.09
CA LYS A 147 -5.74 -1.40 -6.37
C LYS A 147 -5.36 -0.01 -6.84
N CYS A 148 -4.81 0.06 -8.04
CA CYS A 148 -4.18 1.25 -8.60
C CYS A 148 -4.89 1.74 -9.85
N LYS A 149 -4.92 3.05 -10.05
CA LYS A 149 -5.45 3.69 -11.25
C LYS A 149 -4.40 4.61 -11.86
N PHE A 150 -4.13 4.48 -13.16
CA PHE A 150 -3.30 5.43 -13.87
C PHE A 150 -3.98 6.81 -13.88
N LYS A 151 -3.17 7.86 -13.89
CA LYS A 151 -3.68 9.20 -14.15
C LYS A 151 -4.28 9.23 -15.56
N ASP A 152 -5.53 9.68 -15.67
CA ASP A 152 -6.09 10.02 -16.97
C ASP A 152 -5.21 11.12 -17.58
N LYS A 153 -4.69 10.85 -18.78
CA LYS A 153 -3.87 11.82 -19.53
C LYS A 153 -4.75 12.90 -20.12
#